data_f246ed34a8ecb62e3b3ed25158e02aec
#
_entry.id   f246ed34a8ecb62e3b3ed25158e02aec
#
_cell.length_a   1.000
_cell.length_b   1.000
_cell.length_c   1.000
_cell.angle_alpha   90.00
_cell.angle_beta   90.00
_cell.angle_gamma   90.00
#
_symmetry.space_group_name_H-M   'P 1'
#
loop_
_entity.id
_entity.type
_entity.pdbx_description
1 polymer ?
#
loop_
_entity_poly.entity_id
_entity_poly.type
_entity_poly.pdbx_seq_one_letter_code
_entity_poly.pdbx_strand_id
1 'polypeptide(L)'
;MSQHTRALTEFLAGLAYEQIPEPVLARTEDLFLDWLGSALASAGSHPIPLFERYAQKMGPADGPARILVNGQSSSAYFAALVNAASSHLVEQDDLHNSSVLHPATVVFPAALAAAQDLGKSGRELLVASVAGYEAGIRIGEFLGRSHYRIFHTTATVGTLAAAVAVGKLMEFDQQQFTHLLGSAGTQAAGLWEFLRDAADSKQLHTAKAAADGLLAAYLTADGLTGAQNILEGEQGMAAGMSRDAEPSKLSDRLGSRWALAETSFKFHASCRHTHPAADALLDLMQREGLSAADIASVTTRVHQGAIDVLGRVTVPQTVHQAKFSMGTVLGLIALYGKAGLTEFHNHALSDPRVGEFRAKVSMTLDPEVDDAYPARWLGRVEVTTADGRTLHGAIDEPKGDPGNTLSRAELEDKFRRLVQFSAARSDDEAGALIDTVWRLRELQRLDALA
;
A
#
# COMPACT_ATOMS: atom_id res chain seq x y z
N MET A 1 -7.08 -12.84 26.82
CA MET A 1 -6.44 -11.75 26.05
C MET A 1 -5.10 -11.41 26.67
N SER A 2 -4.04 -11.38 25.85
CA SER A 2 -2.70 -11.02 26.31
C SER A 2 -2.62 -9.55 26.73
N GLN A 3 -1.54 -9.19 27.41
CA GLN A 3 -1.28 -7.78 27.78
C GLN A 3 -1.07 -6.89 26.54
N HIS A 4 -0.47 -7.43 25.46
CA HIS A 4 -0.15 -6.64 24.27
C HIS A 4 -1.40 -6.32 23.43
N THR A 5 -2.26 -7.32 23.18
CA THR A 5 -3.56 -7.08 22.51
C THR A 5 -4.45 -6.15 23.35
N ARG A 6 -4.44 -6.27 24.69
CA ARG A 6 -5.18 -5.38 25.59
C ARG A 6 -4.69 -3.93 25.46
N ALA A 7 -3.37 -3.71 25.51
CA ALA A 7 -2.79 -2.37 25.38
C ALA A 7 -3.13 -1.73 24.01
N LEU A 8 -3.09 -2.52 22.93
CA LEU A 8 -3.48 -2.06 21.61
C LEU A 8 -4.95 -1.63 21.56
N THR A 9 -5.88 -2.48 22.04
CA THR A 9 -7.32 -2.16 22.00
C THR A 9 -7.69 -0.99 22.91
N GLU A 10 -7.00 -0.83 24.06
CA GLU A 10 -7.15 0.32 24.95
C GLU A 10 -6.67 1.62 24.25
N PHE A 11 -5.50 1.59 23.61
CA PHE A 11 -5.00 2.71 22.82
C PHE A 11 -5.98 3.11 21.69
N LEU A 12 -6.49 2.14 20.93
CA LEU A 12 -7.41 2.41 19.83
C LEU A 12 -8.74 3.02 20.32
N ALA A 13 -9.29 2.52 21.42
CA ALA A 13 -10.49 3.08 22.04
C ALA A 13 -10.28 4.52 22.52
N GLY A 14 -9.15 4.77 23.18
CA GLY A 14 -8.82 6.08 23.77
C GLY A 14 -8.33 7.13 22.77
N LEU A 15 -7.94 6.74 21.54
CA LEU A 15 -7.34 7.66 20.57
C LEU A 15 -8.31 8.79 20.18
N ALA A 16 -7.90 10.05 20.40
CA ALA A 16 -8.65 11.25 20.05
C ALA A 16 -7.82 12.18 19.16
N TYR A 17 -8.48 13.08 18.43
CA TYR A 17 -7.84 14.01 17.49
C TYR A 17 -6.73 14.84 18.14
N GLU A 18 -6.97 15.32 19.34
CA GLU A 18 -6.06 16.21 20.11
C GLU A 18 -4.80 15.47 20.61
N GLN A 19 -4.80 14.14 20.59
CA GLN A 19 -3.65 13.33 20.99
C GLN A 19 -2.71 13.03 19.82
N ILE A 20 -3.16 13.24 18.57
CA ILE A 20 -2.37 12.95 17.37
C ILE A 20 -1.48 14.18 17.07
N PRO A 21 -0.15 14.00 17.02
CA PRO A 21 0.76 15.09 16.70
C PRO A 21 0.48 15.68 15.30
N GLU A 22 0.66 17.00 15.17
CA GLU A 22 0.44 17.71 13.92
C GLU A 22 1.19 17.10 12.71
N PRO A 23 2.47 16.66 12.82
CA PRO A 23 3.14 16.00 11.71
C PRO A 23 2.49 14.67 11.27
N VAL A 24 1.84 13.95 12.20
CA VAL A 24 1.13 12.69 11.89
C VAL A 24 -0.18 12.99 11.17
N LEU A 25 -0.93 14.01 11.59
CA LEU A 25 -2.13 14.47 10.89
C LEU A 25 -1.80 14.94 9.48
N ALA A 26 -0.75 15.77 9.32
CA ALA A 26 -0.30 16.21 8.00
C ALA A 26 0.13 15.04 7.11
N ARG A 27 0.85 14.06 7.68
CA ARG A 27 1.23 12.84 6.96
C ARG A 27 0.02 12.02 6.54
N THR A 28 -1.04 11.98 7.34
CA THR A 28 -2.29 11.27 7.00
C THR A 28 -2.98 11.94 5.80
N GLU A 29 -2.98 13.26 5.72
CA GLU A 29 -3.50 14.01 4.56
C GLU A 29 -2.66 13.72 3.29
N ASP A 30 -1.33 13.72 3.43
CA ASP A 30 -0.41 13.39 2.33
C ASP A 30 -0.66 11.97 1.79
N LEU A 31 -0.83 10.99 2.67
CA LEU A 31 -1.14 9.60 2.32
C LEU A 31 -2.54 9.46 1.70
N PHE A 32 -3.51 10.26 2.16
CA PHE A 32 -4.86 10.26 1.60
C PHE A 32 -4.86 10.77 0.16
N LEU A 33 -4.12 11.84 -0.15
CA LEU A 33 -3.99 12.35 -1.53
C LEU A 33 -3.31 11.31 -2.44
N ASP A 34 -2.24 10.68 -1.97
CA ASP A 34 -1.52 9.64 -2.68
C ASP A 34 -2.40 8.43 -3.02
N TRP A 35 -3.19 7.98 -2.03
CA TRP A 35 -4.17 6.93 -2.21
C TRP A 35 -5.26 7.29 -3.20
N LEU A 36 -5.84 8.48 -3.09
CA LEU A 36 -6.92 8.94 -3.96
C LEU A 36 -6.47 8.97 -5.43
N GLY A 37 -5.25 9.47 -5.68
CA GLY A 37 -4.64 9.43 -7.00
C GLY A 37 -4.45 8.02 -7.53
N SER A 38 -3.98 7.11 -6.69
CA SER A 38 -3.78 5.70 -7.04
C SER A 38 -5.10 5.00 -7.39
N ALA A 39 -6.18 5.30 -6.66
CA ALA A 39 -7.51 4.78 -6.93
C ALA A 39 -8.05 5.28 -8.28
N LEU A 40 -7.99 6.59 -8.53
CA LEU A 40 -8.48 7.21 -9.77
C LEU A 40 -7.68 6.77 -11.00
N ALA A 41 -6.37 6.54 -10.87
CA ALA A 41 -5.51 6.10 -11.98
C ALA A 41 -5.91 4.74 -12.58
N SER A 42 -6.71 3.95 -11.89
CA SER A 42 -7.13 2.61 -12.32
C SER A 42 -8.45 2.59 -13.09
N ALA A 43 -9.13 3.74 -13.23
CA ALA A 43 -10.43 3.83 -13.89
C ALA A 43 -10.40 3.19 -15.28
N GLY A 44 -11.39 2.33 -15.57
CA GLY A 44 -11.50 1.62 -16.83
C GLY A 44 -10.47 0.50 -17.08
N SER A 45 -9.47 0.35 -16.21
CA SER A 45 -8.42 -0.66 -16.38
C SER A 45 -8.84 -2.02 -15.82
N HIS A 46 -8.57 -3.10 -16.55
CA HIS A 46 -8.80 -4.47 -16.06
C HIS A 46 -7.96 -4.75 -14.80
N PRO A 47 -8.50 -5.35 -13.73
CA PRO A 47 -9.83 -5.97 -13.63
C PRO A 47 -10.92 -5.08 -12.99
N ILE A 48 -10.71 -3.77 -12.80
CA ILE A 48 -11.63 -2.92 -12.04
C ILE A 48 -13.08 -2.95 -12.57
N PRO A 49 -13.35 -2.94 -13.89
CA PRO A 49 -14.72 -3.07 -14.39
C PRO A 49 -15.44 -4.36 -13.96
N LEU A 50 -14.72 -5.41 -13.53
CA LEU A 50 -15.33 -6.62 -12.97
C LEU A 50 -15.93 -6.34 -11.60
N PHE A 51 -15.20 -5.61 -10.75
CA PHE A 51 -15.65 -5.22 -9.41
C PHE A 51 -16.81 -4.22 -9.47
N GLU A 52 -16.76 -3.26 -10.43
CA GLU A 52 -17.86 -2.32 -10.68
C GLU A 52 -19.15 -3.05 -11.07
N ARG A 53 -19.08 -3.99 -12.04
CA ARG A 53 -20.24 -4.80 -12.42
C ARG A 53 -20.77 -5.68 -11.30
N TYR A 54 -19.88 -6.21 -10.46
CA TYR A 54 -20.29 -6.97 -9.28
C TYR A 54 -21.04 -6.09 -8.29
N ALA A 55 -20.51 -4.88 -8.00
CA ALA A 55 -21.16 -3.91 -7.13
C ALA A 55 -22.54 -3.49 -7.68
N GLN A 56 -22.65 -3.22 -8.98
CA GLN A 56 -23.93 -2.90 -9.63
C GLN A 56 -24.96 -4.04 -9.56
N LYS A 57 -24.49 -5.29 -9.68
CA LYS A 57 -25.39 -6.47 -9.66
C LYS A 57 -25.89 -6.81 -8.27
N MET A 58 -25.03 -6.67 -7.26
CA MET A 58 -25.26 -7.18 -5.91
C MET A 58 -25.56 -6.08 -4.88
N GLY A 59 -25.11 -4.87 -5.15
CA GLY A 59 -25.31 -3.72 -4.26
C GLY A 59 -26.55 -2.91 -4.60
N PRO A 60 -26.94 -1.98 -3.71
CA PRO A 60 -28.02 -1.04 -4.01
C PRO A 60 -27.60 -0.08 -5.13
N ALA A 61 -28.59 0.36 -5.94
CA ALA A 61 -28.38 1.32 -7.02
C ALA A 61 -28.13 2.75 -6.50
N ASP A 62 -28.56 3.04 -5.30
CA ASP A 62 -28.38 4.27 -4.56
C ASP A 62 -27.87 3.95 -3.15
N GLY A 63 -27.05 4.82 -2.58
CA GLY A 63 -26.51 4.63 -1.24
C GLY A 63 -25.64 5.81 -0.84
N PRO A 64 -25.20 5.84 0.43
CA PRO A 64 -24.49 6.99 0.98
C PRO A 64 -23.03 7.10 0.54
N ALA A 65 -22.43 6.00 0.07
CA ALA A 65 -21.01 5.95 -0.27
C ALA A 65 -20.75 5.99 -1.78
N ARG A 66 -19.58 6.50 -2.17
CA ARG A 66 -19.21 6.71 -3.57
C ARG A 66 -18.14 5.74 -4.04
N ILE A 67 -18.34 5.19 -5.23
CA ILE A 67 -17.33 4.49 -6.01
C ILE A 67 -16.52 5.53 -6.79
N LEU A 68 -15.26 5.74 -6.44
CA LEU A 68 -14.44 6.86 -6.91
C LEU A 68 -14.17 6.83 -8.41
N VAL A 69 -13.95 5.65 -9.00
CA VAL A 69 -13.55 5.49 -10.41
C VAL A 69 -14.66 5.84 -11.40
N ASN A 70 -15.93 5.78 -11.00
CA ASN A 70 -17.06 6.05 -11.88
C ASN A 70 -18.12 7.01 -11.31
N GLY A 71 -17.93 7.48 -10.06
CA GLY A 71 -18.83 8.41 -9.37
C GLY A 71 -20.19 7.82 -8.95
N GLN A 72 -20.40 6.51 -9.09
CA GLN A 72 -21.66 5.87 -8.73
C GLN A 72 -21.83 5.77 -7.21
N SER A 73 -23.08 5.84 -6.75
CA SER A 73 -23.45 5.61 -5.37
C SER A 73 -23.65 4.11 -5.10
N SER A 74 -23.34 3.67 -3.88
CA SER A 74 -23.61 2.32 -3.41
C SER A 74 -23.66 2.29 -1.88
N SER A 75 -23.89 1.10 -1.29
CA SER A 75 -23.64 0.90 0.14
C SER A 75 -22.15 1.07 0.46
N ALA A 76 -21.84 1.37 1.73
CA ALA A 76 -20.46 1.46 2.20
C ALA A 76 -19.64 0.21 1.87
N TYR A 77 -20.24 -0.99 1.97
CA TYR A 77 -19.59 -2.26 1.66
C TYR A 77 -19.08 -2.34 0.21
N PHE A 78 -19.95 -2.06 -0.77
CA PHE A 78 -19.58 -2.16 -2.18
C PHE A 78 -18.71 -1.00 -2.65
N ALA A 79 -18.89 0.19 -2.09
CA ALA A 79 -18.00 1.31 -2.36
C ALA A 79 -16.57 1.02 -1.86
N ALA A 80 -16.43 0.53 -0.61
CA ALA A 80 -15.13 0.13 -0.05
C ALA A 80 -14.48 -0.98 -0.88
N LEU A 81 -15.25 -1.99 -1.32
CA LEU A 81 -14.77 -3.10 -2.13
C LEU A 81 -14.15 -2.62 -3.46
N VAL A 82 -14.88 -1.78 -4.22
CA VAL A 82 -14.40 -1.30 -5.52
C VAL A 82 -13.24 -0.31 -5.34
N ASN A 83 -13.34 0.62 -4.40
CA ASN A 83 -12.29 1.61 -4.15
C ASN A 83 -10.97 0.96 -3.68
N ALA A 84 -11.05 -0.12 -2.89
CA ALA A 84 -9.87 -0.87 -2.46
C ALA A 84 -9.23 -1.66 -3.61
N ALA A 85 -10.04 -2.32 -4.46
CA ALA A 85 -9.53 -2.97 -5.67
C ALA A 85 -8.78 -1.96 -6.56
N SER A 86 -9.42 -0.79 -6.77
CA SER A 86 -8.91 0.28 -7.62
C SER A 86 -7.56 0.82 -7.12
N SER A 87 -7.44 1.08 -5.83
CA SER A 87 -6.27 1.73 -5.25
C SER A 87 -4.97 0.90 -5.31
N HIS A 88 -5.05 -0.41 -5.53
CA HIS A 88 -3.87 -1.30 -5.56
C HIS A 88 -3.41 -1.73 -6.96
N LEU A 89 -4.15 -1.35 -8.02
CA LEU A 89 -3.88 -1.82 -9.39
C LEU A 89 -2.61 -1.21 -10.00
N VAL A 90 -2.43 0.08 -9.80
CA VAL A 90 -1.38 0.83 -10.52
C VAL A 90 0.01 0.74 -9.90
N GLU A 91 0.15 0.09 -8.73
CA GLU A 91 1.42 -0.03 -8.00
C GLU A 91 2.02 1.33 -7.61
N GLN A 92 1.16 2.28 -7.23
CA GLN A 92 1.56 3.63 -6.80
C GLN A 92 1.12 3.97 -5.38
N ASP A 93 0.34 3.08 -4.76
CA ASP A 93 -0.09 3.14 -3.37
C ASP A 93 1.09 3.00 -2.40
N ASP A 94 0.90 3.48 -1.18
CA ASP A 94 1.91 3.48 -0.13
C ASP A 94 2.42 2.09 0.29
N LEU A 95 3.44 2.07 1.13
CA LEU A 95 3.94 0.86 1.79
C LEU A 95 4.57 1.21 3.14
N HIS A 96 4.26 0.44 4.17
CA HIS A 96 5.04 0.43 5.39
C HIS A 96 6.12 -0.65 5.31
N ASN A 97 7.39 -0.24 5.38
CA ASN A 97 8.53 -1.10 5.06
C ASN A 97 8.64 -2.33 5.99
N SER A 98 8.65 -2.17 7.30
CA SER A 98 8.91 -3.29 8.23
C SER A 98 7.77 -4.29 8.33
N SER A 99 6.52 -3.88 8.14
CA SER A 99 5.36 -4.78 8.10
C SER A 99 5.06 -5.34 6.70
N VAL A 100 5.65 -4.77 5.66
CA VAL A 100 5.37 -5.05 4.24
C VAL A 100 3.86 -5.00 3.94
N LEU A 101 3.20 -4.00 4.52
CA LEU A 101 1.76 -3.73 4.40
C LEU A 101 1.56 -2.50 3.51
N HIS A 102 0.56 -2.52 2.65
CA HIS A 102 0.05 -1.36 1.91
C HIS A 102 -1.20 -0.81 2.61
N PRO A 103 -1.07 0.03 3.65
CA PRO A 103 -2.21 0.38 4.50
C PRO A 103 -3.26 1.20 3.78
N ALA A 104 -2.85 2.15 2.92
CA ALA A 104 -3.76 3.05 2.21
C ALA A 104 -4.86 2.31 1.46
N THR A 105 -4.51 1.19 0.80
CA THR A 105 -5.42 0.46 -0.09
C THR A 105 -6.56 -0.24 0.63
N VAL A 106 -6.49 -0.38 1.93
CA VAL A 106 -7.51 -1.06 2.75
C VAL A 106 -8.13 -0.14 3.79
N VAL A 107 -7.35 0.77 4.39
CA VAL A 107 -7.82 1.68 5.42
C VAL A 107 -8.68 2.80 4.84
N PHE A 108 -8.15 3.56 3.87
CA PHE A 108 -8.89 4.71 3.33
C PHE A 108 -10.18 4.33 2.62
N PRO A 109 -10.27 3.28 1.77
CA PRO A 109 -11.53 2.92 1.15
C PRO A 109 -12.59 2.50 2.16
N ALA A 110 -12.23 1.74 3.20
CA ALA A 110 -13.16 1.35 4.25
C ALA A 110 -13.59 2.54 5.12
N ALA A 111 -12.61 3.35 5.54
CA ALA A 111 -12.86 4.53 6.38
C ALA A 111 -13.69 5.59 5.64
N LEU A 112 -13.37 5.91 4.37
CA LEU A 112 -14.14 6.89 3.58
C LEU A 112 -15.58 6.44 3.36
N ALA A 113 -15.78 5.18 2.94
CA ALA A 113 -17.11 4.65 2.70
C ALA A 113 -17.97 4.62 3.98
N ALA A 114 -17.39 4.18 5.11
CA ALA A 114 -18.08 4.21 6.40
C ALA A 114 -18.33 5.64 6.89
N ALA A 115 -17.38 6.55 6.70
CA ALA A 115 -17.54 7.95 7.10
C ALA A 115 -18.66 8.65 6.30
N GLN A 116 -18.80 8.34 5.01
CA GLN A 116 -19.91 8.82 4.18
C GLN A 116 -21.25 8.25 4.66
N ASP A 117 -21.32 6.95 4.99
CA ASP A 117 -22.51 6.27 5.49
C ASP A 117 -22.94 6.83 6.86
N LEU A 118 -22.00 7.04 7.75
CA LEU A 118 -22.24 7.51 9.11
C LEU A 118 -22.33 9.04 9.24
N GLY A 119 -22.13 9.80 8.14
CA GLY A 119 -22.17 11.26 8.12
C GLY A 119 -21.04 11.92 8.93
N LYS A 120 -19.86 11.28 8.97
CA LYS A 120 -18.70 11.73 9.74
C LYS A 120 -17.91 12.85 9.06
N SER A 121 -17.18 13.64 9.86
CA SER A 121 -16.34 14.74 9.43
C SER A 121 -14.96 14.28 8.93
N GLY A 122 -14.22 15.20 8.30
CA GLY A 122 -12.84 14.97 7.90
C GLY A 122 -11.89 14.73 9.09
N ARG A 123 -12.12 15.36 10.24
CA ARG A 123 -11.35 15.07 11.46
C ARG A 123 -11.55 13.65 11.95
N GLU A 124 -12.80 13.17 11.97
CA GLU A 124 -13.10 11.80 12.36
C GLU A 124 -12.50 10.79 11.37
N LEU A 125 -12.53 11.09 10.06
CA LEU A 125 -11.86 10.29 9.04
C LEU A 125 -10.35 10.19 9.30
N LEU A 126 -9.68 11.31 9.63
CA LEU A 126 -8.24 11.30 9.93
C LEU A 126 -7.92 10.45 11.17
N VAL A 127 -8.67 10.61 12.27
CA VAL A 127 -8.48 9.78 13.49
C VAL A 127 -8.68 8.29 13.19
N ALA A 128 -9.72 7.96 12.44
CA ALA A 128 -10.02 6.59 12.05
C ALA A 128 -8.92 6.00 11.16
N SER A 129 -8.40 6.78 10.23
CA SER A 129 -7.30 6.37 9.37
C SER A 129 -6.03 6.13 10.17
N VAL A 130 -5.67 7.03 11.10
CA VAL A 130 -4.53 6.83 12.01
C VAL A 130 -4.71 5.54 12.82
N ALA A 131 -5.89 5.30 13.40
CA ALA A 131 -6.16 4.08 14.17
C ALA A 131 -5.99 2.80 13.31
N GLY A 132 -6.50 2.80 12.07
CA GLY A 132 -6.36 1.70 11.14
C GLY A 132 -4.91 1.42 10.75
N TYR A 133 -4.13 2.47 10.44
CA TYR A 133 -2.69 2.35 10.16
C TYR A 133 -1.91 1.81 11.35
N GLU A 134 -2.10 2.40 12.54
CA GLU A 134 -1.41 1.97 13.76
C GLU A 134 -1.68 0.50 14.09
N ALA A 135 -2.93 0.07 14.01
CA ALA A 135 -3.28 -1.34 14.24
C ALA A 135 -2.70 -2.25 13.16
N GLY A 136 -2.92 -1.92 11.89
CA GLY A 136 -2.46 -2.73 10.77
C GLY A 136 -0.95 -2.91 10.74
N ILE A 137 -0.20 -1.82 10.87
CA ILE A 137 1.27 -1.86 10.84
C ILE A 137 1.80 -2.72 11.99
N ARG A 138 1.33 -2.50 13.21
CA ARG A 138 1.76 -3.25 14.40
C ARG A 138 1.42 -4.74 14.32
N ILE A 139 0.24 -5.08 13.80
CA ILE A 139 -0.15 -6.49 13.57
C ILE A 139 0.72 -7.11 12.47
N GLY A 140 1.07 -6.36 11.41
CA GLY A 140 1.98 -6.83 10.38
C GLY A 140 3.41 -7.08 10.91
N GLU A 141 3.95 -6.15 11.71
CA GLU A 141 5.23 -6.32 12.40
C GLU A 141 5.21 -7.49 13.38
N PHE A 142 4.09 -7.68 14.10
CA PHE A 142 3.88 -8.81 15.00
C PHE A 142 3.95 -10.16 14.29
N LEU A 143 3.30 -10.30 13.13
CA LEU A 143 3.31 -11.55 12.37
C LEU A 143 4.64 -11.85 11.69
N GLY A 144 5.45 -10.83 11.44
CA GLY A 144 6.81 -10.96 11.02
C GLY A 144 7.03 -11.46 9.59
N ARG A 145 8.29 -11.78 9.31
CA ARG A 145 8.78 -12.08 7.95
C ARG A 145 8.29 -13.44 7.41
N SER A 146 8.11 -14.43 8.27
CA SER A 146 7.65 -15.76 7.87
C SER A 146 6.21 -15.75 7.38
N HIS A 147 5.38 -14.85 7.91
CA HIS A 147 4.03 -14.62 7.42
C HIS A 147 4.03 -14.17 5.96
N TYR A 148 4.84 -13.16 5.62
CA TYR A 148 4.92 -12.59 4.28
C TYR A 148 5.34 -13.59 3.20
N ARG A 149 6.05 -14.66 3.55
CA ARG A 149 6.46 -15.70 2.59
C ARG A 149 5.30 -16.47 1.96
N ILE A 150 4.18 -16.57 2.65
CA ILE A 150 3.00 -17.36 2.24
C ILE A 150 1.80 -16.46 2.01
N PHE A 151 1.64 -15.44 2.85
CA PHE A 151 0.46 -14.59 2.88
C PHE A 151 0.78 -13.17 2.41
N HIS A 152 -0.11 -12.61 1.62
CA HIS A 152 -0.07 -11.18 1.31
C HIS A 152 -0.56 -10.40 2.52
N THR A 153 0.36 -9.74 3.25
CA THR A 153 0.07 -9.02 4.49
C THR A 153 -1.07 -8.02 4.32
N THR A 154 -1.13 -7.33 3.16
CA THR A 154 -2.21 -6.38 2.85
C THR A 154 -3.59 -7.04 2.81
N ALA A 155 -3.67 -8.31 2.43
CA ALA A 155 -4.94 -9.05 2.45
C ALA A 155 -5.33 -9.49 3.87
N THR A 156 -4.38 -10.09 4.59
CA THR A 156 -4.65 -10.67 5.91
C THR A 156 -4.76 -9.61 6.99
N VAL A 157 -3.70 -8.86 7.21
CA VAL A 157 -3.64 -7.78 8.22
C VAL A 157 -4.51 -6.60 7.83
N GLY A 158 -4.62 -6.34 6.52
CA GLY A 158 -5.48 -5.27 6.00
C GLY A 158 -6.94 -5.40 6.37
N THR A 159 -7.46 -6.63 6.54
CA THR A 159 -8.82 -6.86 7.04
C THR A 159 -8.99 -6.29 8.45
N LEU A 160 -8.01 -6.50 9.34
CA LEU A 160 -8.04 -5.95 10.69
C LEU A 160 -7.83 -4.42 10.69
N ALA A 161 -6.93 -3.92 9.85
CA ALA A 161 -6.67 -2.48 9.71
C ALA A 161 -7.93 -1.71 9.26
N ALA A 162 -8.62 -2.22 8.23
CA ALA A 162 -9.87 -1.67 7.74
C ALA A 162 -10.96 -1.73 8.83
N ALA A 163 -11.10 -2.86 9.51
CA ALA A 163 -12.05 -3.03 10.60
C ALA A 163 -11.82 -2.00 11.72
N VAL A 164 -10.57 -1.81 12.15
CA VAL A 164 -10.22 -0.84 13.20
C VAL A 164 -10.57 0.58 12.79
N ALA A 165 -10.28 0.98 11.55
CA ALA A 165 -10.65 2.31 11.06
C ALA A 165 -12.17 2.53 11.13
N VAL A 166 -12.96 1.55 10.69
CA VAL A 166 -14.43 1.64 10.75
C VAL A 166 -14.96 1.61 12.20
N GLY A 167 -14.41 0.72 13.05
CA GLY A 167 -14.76 0.67 14.48
C GLY A 167 -14.44 1.98 15.20
N LYS A 168 -13.38 2.70 14.77
CA LYS A 168 -13.05 4.02 15.32
C LYS A 168 -14.09 5.08 14.93
N LEU A 169 -14.59 5.08 13.69
CA LEU A 169 -15.71 5.95 13.28
C LEU A 169 -16.99 5.66 14.05
N MET A 170 -17.20 4.42 14.47
CA MET A 170 -18.34 3.98 15.30
C MET A 170 -18.11 4.19 16.80
N GLU A 171 -16.97 4.78 17.19
CA GLU A 171 -16.65 5.12 18.59
C GLU A 171 -16.62 3.89 19.52
N PHE A 172 -16.11 2.77 19.02
CA PHE A 172 -16.02 1.53 19.79
C PHE A 172 -15.19 1.67 21.06
N ASP A 173 -15.68 1.05 22.13
CA ASP A 173 -14.92 0.87 23.37
C ASP A 173 -13.87 -0.27 23.24
N GLN A 174 -13.08 -0.48 24.28
CA GLN A 174 -12.03 -1.50 24.30
C GLN A 174 -12.57 -2.91 24.08
N GLN A 175 -13.72 -3.23 24.65
CA GLN A 175 -14.35 -4.55 24.52
C GLN A 175 -14.84 -4.78 23.09
N GLN A 176 -15.47 -3.77 22.50
CA GLN A 176 -15.91 -3.81 21.11
C GLN A 176 -14.72 -3.95 20.15
N PHE A 177 -13.61 -3.24 20.38
CA PHE A 177 -12.37 -3.45 19.58
C PHE A 177 -11.83 -4.87 19.75
N THR A 178 -11.94 -5.48 20.91
CA THR A 178 -11.51 -6.87 21.11
C THR A 178 -12.38 -7.84 20.26
N HIS A 179 -13.70 -7.69 20.27
CA HIS A 179 -14.59 -8.48 19.44
C HIS A 179 -14.42 -8.20 17.95
N LEU A 180 -14.18 -6.95 17.58
CA LEU A 180 -13.90 -6.53 16.22
C LEU A 180 -12.66 -7.21 15.65
N LEU A 181 -11.54 -7.18 16.38
CA LEU A 181 -10.30 -7.86 15.96
C LEU A 181 -10.55 -9.37 15.78
N GLY A 182 -11.32 -10.00 16.71
CA GLY A 182 -11.70 -11.40 16.60
C GLY A 182 -12.52 -11.72 15.36
N SER A 183 -13.49 -10.87 15.05
CA SER A 183 -14.38 -11.02 13.88
C SER A 183 -13.66 -10.74 12.57
N ALA A 184 -12.74 -9.76 12.53
CA ALA A 184 -11.92 -9.46 11.36
C ALA A 184 -10.82 -10.52 11.14
N GLY A 185 -10.12 -10.92 12.20
CA GLY A 185 -8.99 -11.87 12.10
C GLY A 185 -9.44 -13.27 11.63
N THR A 186 -10.64 -13.71 11.94
CA THR A 186 -11.15 -15.00 11.44
C THR A 186 -11.46 -14.99 9.94
N GLN A 187 -11.56 -13.82 9.32
CA GLN A 187 -11.77 -13.63 7.87
C GLN A 187 -10.47 -13.37 7.10
N ALA A 188 -9.35 -13.17 7.82
CA ALA A 188 -8.08 -12.82 7.22
C ALA A 188 -7.58 -13.91 6.25
N ALA A 189 -7.46 -13.57 4.96
CA ALA A 189 -7.05 -14.49 3.91
C ALA A 189 -6.32 -13.75 2.78
N GLY A 190 -5.45 -14.48 2.07
CA GLY A 190 -4.74 -13.98 0.90
C GLY A 190 -3.39 -14.67 0.73
N LEU A 191 -3.25 -15.43 -0.35
CA LEU A 191 -2.07 -16.24 -0.65
C LEU A 191 -1.29 -15.63 -1.82
N TRP A 192 0.05 -15.76 -1.81
CA TRP A 192 0.92 -15.25 -2.86
C TRP A 192 0.91 -16.09 -4.17
N GLU A 193 0.21 -17.22 -4.21
CA GLU A 193 0.25 -18.11 -5.37
C GLU A 193 -0.13 -17.43 -6.69
N PHE A 194 -0.99 -16.41 -6.65
CA PHE A 194 -1.39 -15.65 -7.84
C PHE A 194 -0.23 -15.02 -8.62
N LEU A 195 0.92 -14.78 -7.98
CA LEU A 195 2.10 -14.23 -8.67
C LEU A 195 2.64 -15.19 -9.73
N ARG A 196 2.40 -16.50 -9.58
CA ARG A 196 2.88 -17.52 -10.51
C ARG A 196 2.16 -17.47 -11.84
N ASP A 197 0.86 -17.14 -11.78
CA ASP A 197 -0.03 -17.16 -12.94
C ASP A 197 -0.39 -15.75 -13.42
N ALA A 198 0.15 -14.71 -12.78
CA ALA A 198 -0.23 -13.30 -12.99
C ALA A 198 -1.76 -13.08 -12.89
N ALA A 199 -2.41 -13.78 -11.96
CA ALA A 199 -3.84 -13.70 -11.76
C ALA A 199 -4.25 -12.39 -11.06
N ASP A 200 -5.52 -11.98 -11.24
CA ASP A 200 -6.09 -10.73 -10.71
C ASP A 200 -6.34 -10.75 -9.18
N SER A 201 -5.88 -11.78 -8.48
CA SER A 201 -6.16 -11.98 -7.06
C SER A 201 -5.61 -10.87 -6.15
N LYS A 202 -4.59 -10.12 -6.60
CA LYS A 202 -4.04 -9.01 -5.82
C LYS A 202 -5.09 -7.94 -5.56
N GLN A 203 -5.90 -7.58 -6.58
CA GLN A 203 -6.99 -6.61 -6.45
C GLN A 203 -8.16 -7.19 -5.64
N LEU A 204 -8.42 -8.49 -5.75
CA LEU A 204 -9.41 -9.17 -4.91
C LEU A 204 -8.99 -9.17 -3.44
N HIS A 205 -7.70 -9.28 -3.14
CA HIS A 205 -7.18 -9.24 -1.77
C HIS A 205 -7.54 -7.93 -1.05
N THR A 206 -7.27 -6.78 -1.68
CA THR A 206 -7.58 -5.47 -1.09
C THR A 206 -9.07 -5.21 -1.05
N ALA A 207 -9.80 -5.53 -2.13
CA ALA A 207 -11.25 -5.44 -2.18
C ALA A 207 -11.91 -6.16 -1.01
N LYS A 208 -11.54 -7.44 -0.82
CA LYS A 208 -12.06 -8.29 0.25
C LYS A 208 -11.63 -7.75 1.63
N ALA A 209 -10.36 -7.39 1.80
CA ALA A 209 -9.86 -6.91 3.10
C ALA A 209 -10.64 -5.67 3.59
N ALA A 210 -10.87 -4.68 2.73
CA ALA A 210 -11.62 -3.49 3.07
C ALA A 210 -13.10 -3.81 3.37
N ALA A 211 -13.75 -4.61 2.50
CA ALA A 211 -15.16 -4.97 2.64
C ALA A 211 -15.42 -5.86 3.86
N ASP A 212 -14.58 -6.87 4.11
CA ASP A 212 -14.70 -7.77 5.26
C ASP A 212 -14.39 -7.06 6.58
N GLY A 213 -13.44 -6.10 6.57
CA GLY A 213 -13.18 -5.25 7.72
C GLY A 213 -14.40 -4.40 8.09
N LEU A 214 -15.04 -3.81 7.08
CA LEU A 214 -16.27 -3.06 7.24
C LEU A 214 -17.42 -3.96 7.74
N LEU A 215 -17.61 -5.14 7.14
CA LEU A 215 -18.58 -6.15 7.59
C LEU A 215 -18.37 -6.50 9.07
N ALA A 216 -17.13 -6.77 9.48
CA ALA A 216 -16.82 -7.09 10.88
C ALA A 216 -17.22 -5.96 11.82
N ALA A 217 -16.99 -4.69 11.44
CA ALA A 217 -17.32 -3.53 12.27
C ALA A 217 -18.83 -3.34 12.42
N TYR A 218 -19.61 -3.40 11.33
CA TYR A 218 -21.06 -3.26 11.39
C TYR A 218 -21.70 -4.38 12.22
N LEU A 219 -21.28 -5.63 12.02
CA LEU A 219 -21.80 -6.75 12.82
C LEU A 219 -21.38 -6.63 14.30
N THR A 220 -20.18 -6.14 14.60
CA THR A 220 -19.76 -5.92 15.99
C THR A 220 -20.58 -4.80 16.64
N ALA A 221 -20.93 -3.73 15.90
CA ALA A 221 -21.83 -2.69 16.38
C ALA A 221 -23.21 -3.26 16.78
N ASP A 222 -23.69 -4.26 16.04
CA ASP A 222 -24.94 -4.97 16.32
C ASP A 222 -24.81 -6.09 17.40
N GLY A 223 -23.60 -6.24 17.99
CA GLY A 223 -23.37 -7.16 19.11
C GLY A 223 -22.76 -8.51 18.74
N LEU A 224 -22.26 -8.69 17.50
CA LEU A 224 -21.49 -9.89 17.15
C LEU A 224 -20.21 -9.96 17.99
N THR A 225 -19.99 -11.13 18.64
CA THR A 225 -18.80 -11.37 19.43
C THR A 225 -17.74 -12.11 18.62
N GLY A 226 -16.48 -11.67 18.72
CA GLY A 226 -15.31 -12.32 18.12
C GLY A 226 -14.38 -12.93 19.16
N ALA A 227 -13.44 -13.77 18.69
CA ALA A 227 -12.48 -14.44 19.55
C ALA A 227 -11.52 -13.43 20.20
N GLN A 228 -11.47 -13.40 21.54
CA GLN A 228 -10.67 -12.43 22.31
C GLN A 228 -9.16 -12.60 22.14
N ASN A 229 -8.70 -13.80 21.76
CA ASN A 229 -7.28 -14.13 21.59
C ASN A 229 -6.93 -14.38 20.11
N ILE A 230 -7.63 -13.74 19.17
CA ILE A 230 -7.44 -14.01 17.73
C ILE A 230 -5.99 -13.80 17.25
N LEU A 231 -5.25 -12.85 17.81
CA LEU A 231 -3.88 -12.58 17.41
C LEU A 231 -2.91 -13.62 17.99
N GLU A 232 -2.93 -13.82 19.31
CA GLU A 232 -1.88 -14.53 20.08
C GLU A 232 -2.36 -15.89 20.65
N GLY A 233 -3.61 -16.29 20.43
CA GLY A 233 -4.16 -17.55 20.95
C GLY A 233 -3.58 -18.79 20.27
N GLU A 234 -3.70 -19.94 20.91
CA GLU A 234 -3.20 -21.25 20.42
C GLU A 234 -3.75 -21.62 19.03
N GLN A 235 -4.91 -21.11 18.66
CA GLN A 235 -5.54 -21.28 17.36
C GLN A 235 -5.75 -19.91 16.66
N GLY A 236 -4.93 -18.91 17.02
CA GLY A 236 -4.98 -17.56 16.47
C GLY A 236 -4.08 -17.38 15.26
N MET A 237 -4.01 -16.12 14.81
CA MET A 237 -3.27 -15.76 13.60
C MET A 237 -1.77 -16.07 13.71
N ALA A 238 -1.13 -15.81 14.86
CA ALA A 238 0.28 -16.14 15.05
C ALA A 238 0.53 -17.63 14.88
N ALA A 239 -0.28 -18.46 15.56
CA ALA A 239 -0.13 -19.92 15.50
C ALA A 239 -0.37 -20.49 14.10
N GLY A 240 -1.36 -19.96 13.37
CA GLY A 240 -1.75 -20.45 12.04
C GLY A 240 -0.95 -19.86 10.88
N MET A 241 -0.38 -18.65 11.03
CA MET A 241 0.14 -17.88 9.90
C MET A 241 1.57 -17.38 10.07
N SER A 242 2.25 -17.63 11.21
CA SER A 242 3.60 -17.14 11.46
C SER A 242 4.46 -18.18 12.18
N ARG A 243 5.79 -18.04 12.06
CA ARG A 243 6.79 -18.83 12.77
C ARG A 243 7.75 -17.98 13.59
N ASP A 244 7.67 -16.67 13.43
CA ASP A 244 8.54 -15.66 14.03
C ASP A 244 7.72 -14.48 14.62
N ALA A 245 6.46 -14.75 15.02
CA ALA A 245 5.61 -13.73 15.60
C ALA A 245 6.21 -13.16 16.89
N GLU A 246 6.20 -11.81 17.00
CA GLU A 246 6.75 -11.07 18.14
C GLU A 246 5.66 -10.23 18.82
N PRO A 247 5.03 -10.70 19.92
CA PRO A 247 3.92 -10.01 20.57
C PRO A 247 4.21 -8.59 21.04
N SER A 248 5.45 -8.27 21.39
CA SER A 248 5.85 -6.93 21.82
C SER A 248 5.59 -5.85 20.78
N LYS A 249 5.58 -6.18 19.47
CA LYS A 249 5.29 -5.25 18.37
C LYS A 249 3.89 -4.68 18.43
N LEU A 250 2.91 -5.43 18.93
CA LEU A 250 1.53 -4.96 19.07
C LEU A 250 1.41 -3.71 19.96
N SER A 251 2.29 -3.55 20.93
CA SER A 251 2.23 -2.47 21.92
C SER A 251 3.50 -1.60 21.98
N ASP A 252 4.41 -1.73 20.99
CA ASP A 252 5.65 -0.97 20.96
C ASP A 252 5.39 0.54 20.97
N ARG A 253 5.71 1.19 22.10
CA ARG A 253 5.66 2.65 22.27
C ARG A 253 4.36 3.30 21.78
N LEU A 254 3.19 2.71 22.07
CA LEU A 254 1.88 3.26 21.74
C LEU A 254 1.76 4.71 22.22
N GLY A 255 1.25 5.60 21.35
CA GLY A 255 1.10 7.04 21.62
C GLY A 255 2.39 7.86 21.59
N SER A 256 3.57 7.23 21.42
CA SER A 256 4.85 7.94 21.27
C SER A 256 5.59 7.58 19.97
N ARG A 257 5.50 6.34 19.49
CA ARG A 257 5.84 5.93 18.13
C ARG A 257 4.56 5.96 17.30
N TRP A 258 4.58 6.68 16.21
CA TRP A 258 3.49 6.73 15.24
C TRP A 258 3.92 5.97 13.98
N ALA A 259 3.51 4.71 13.89
CA ALA A 259 3.89 3.82 12.82
C ALA A 259 3.39 4.30 11.44
N LEU A 260 2.26 5.02 11.39
CA LEU A 260 1.78 5.71 10.19
C LEU A 260 2.85 6.63 9.59
N ALA A 261 3.58 7.39 10.42
CA ALA A 261 4.61 8.33 9.96
C ALA A 261 5.81 7.64 9.31
N GLU A 262 5.99 6.33 9.56
CA GLU A 262 7.06 5.50 8.99
C GLU A 262 6.69 4.90 7.62
N THR A 263 5.51 5.25 7.07
CA THR A 263 5.03 4.75 5.78
C THR A 263 5.71 5.46 4.61
N SER A 264 6.07 4.71 3.59
CA SER A 264 6.74 5.17 2.37
C SER A 264 5.75 5.41 1.24
N PHE A 265 5.97 6.45 0.44
CA PHE A 265 5.33 6.61 -0.87
C PHE A 265 6.04 5.78 -1.92
N LYS A 266 5.33 5.32 -2.94
CA LYS A 266 5.95 4.77 -4.14
C LYS A 266 6.25 5.87 -5.16
N PHE A 267 7.54 6.04 -5.47
CA PHE A 267 8.00 6.96 -6.51
C PHE A 267 7.94 6.33 -7.90
N HIS A 268 8.27 5.04 -8.01
CA HIS A 268 8.15 4.25 -9.24
C HIS A 268 6.85 3.43 -9.25
N ALA A 269 6.27 3.22 -10.44
CA ALA A 269 5.03 2.47 -10.64
C ALA A 269 5.26 0.95 -10.69
N SER A 270 6.03 0.41 -9.75
CA SER A 270 6.49 -0.98 -9.74
C SER A 270 6.44 -1.60 -8.33
N CYS A 271 6.72 -2.89 -8.26
CA CYS A 271 6.89 -3.57 -6.99
C CYS A 271 7.97 -2.89 -6.15
N ARG A 272 7.72 -2.68 -4.86
CA ARG A 272 8.64 -1.98 -3.96
C ARG A 272 10.03 -2.58 -3.95
N HIS A 273 10.16 -3.90 -4.10
CA HIS A 273 11.46 -4.59 -4.14
C HIS A 273 12.40 -4.08 -5.26
N THR A 274 11.90 -3.37 -6.27
CA THR A 274 12.72 -2.80 -7.35
C THR A 274 13.21 -1.38 -7.06
N HIS A 275 12.54 -0.63 -6.18
CA HIS A 275 12.80 0.80 -5.97
C HIS A 275 14.23 1.09 -5.49
N PRO A 276 14.78 0.36 -4.50
CA PRO A 276 16.12 0.66 -4.03
C PRO A 276 17.19 0.56 -5.11
N ALA A 277 17.10 -0.48 -5.96
CA ALA A 277 18.02 -0.66 -7.07
C ALA A 277 17.77 0.35 -8.19
N ALA A 278 16.53 0.74 -8.45
CA ALA A 278 16.17 1.76 -9.43
C ALA A 278 16.79 3.12 -9.07
N ASP A 279 16.64 3.54 -7.81
CA ASP A 279 17.21 4.81 -7.33
C ASP A 279 18.74 4.77 -7.29
N ALA A 280 19.32 3.65 -6.87
CA ALA A 280 20.79 3.49 -6.86
C ALA A 280 21.40 3.54 -8.27
N LEU A 281 20.72 2.96 -9.27
CA LEU A 281 21.15 3.05 -10.67
C LEU A 281 20.96 4.46 -11.22
N LEU A 282 19.83 5.10 -10.94
CA LEU A 282 19.54 6.46 -11.40
C LEU A 282 20.57 7.47 -10.87
N ASP A 283 20.84 7.43 -9.55
CA ASP A 283 21.86 8.28 -8.92
C ASP A 283 23.25 8.05 -9.54
N LEU A 284 23.65 6.79 -9.68
CA LEU A 284 24.93 6.44 -10.27
C LEU A 284 25.06 6.97 -11.71
N MET A 285 24.03 6.77 -12.53
CA MET A 285 24.01 7.25 -13.92
C MET A 285 24.13 8.78 -14.01
N GLN A 286 23.40 9.50 -13.15
CA GLN A 286 23.44 10.97 -13.09
C GLN A 286 24.80 11.47 -12.63
N ARG A 287 25.37 10.89 -11.58
CA ARG A 287 26.65 11.28 -11.01
C ARG A 287 27.81 11.04 -11.95
N GLU A 288 27.81 9.92 -12.67
CA GLU A 288 28.88 9.52 -13.59
C GLU A 288 28.64 9.96 -15.05
N GLY A 289 27.49 10.59 -15.35
CA GLY A 289 27.11 11.01 -16.69
C GLY A 289 26.90 9.86 -17.69
N LEU A 290 26.39 8.71 -17.21
CA LEU A 290 26.22 7.51 -18.04
C LEU A 290 24.88 7.54 -18.78
N SER A 291 24.91 7.05 -20.02
CA SER A 291 23.72 6.64 -20.77
C SER A 291 23.54 5.11 -20.72
N ALA A 292 22.38 4.63 -21.15
CA ALA A 292 22.10 3.19 -21.24
C ALA A 292 23.10 2.44 -22.16
N ALA A 293 23.66 3.13 -23.16
CA ALA A 293 24.64 2.57 -24.09
C ALA A 293 26.00 2.33 -23.43
N ASP A 294 26.34 3.12 -22.40
CA ASP A 294 27.62 3.01 -21.68
C ASP A 294 27.65 1.85 -20.70
N ILE A 295 26.50 1.15 -20.48
CA ILE A 295 26.34 0.06 -19.52
C ILE A 295 26.40 -1.31 -20.22
N ALA A 296 27.38 -2.10 -19.83
CA ALA A 296 27.54 -3.48 -20.32
C ALA A 296 26.73 -4.48 -19.45
N SER A 297 26.77 -4.33 -18.11
CA SER A 297 25.97 -5.15 -17.19
C SER A 297 25.65 -4.41 -15.90
N VAL A 298 24.56 -4.85 -15.23
CA VAL A 298 24.14 -4.37 -13.92
C VAL A 298 23.87 -5.59 -13.01
N THR A 299 24.56 -5.65 -11.88
CA THR A 299 24.26 -6.59 -10.82
C THR A 299 23.60 -5.83 -9.68
N THR A 300 22.35 -6.18 -9.34
CA THR A 300 21.66 -5.67 -8.16
C THR A 300 21.87 -6.59 -6.97
N ARG A 301 22.36 -6.04 -5.88
CA ARG A 301 22.55 -6.76 -4.61
C ARG A 301 21.30 -6.58 -3.78
N VAL A 302 20.58 -7.65 -3.51
CA VAL A 302 19.22 -7.62 -2.95
C VAL A 302 19.03 -8.57 -1.76
N HIS A 303 17.96 -8.38 -1.01
CA HIS A 303 17.52 -9.29 0.05
C HIS A 303 16.75 -10.49 -0.52
N GLN A 304 16.61 -11.56 0.27
CA GLN A 304 15.95 -12.81 -0.16
C GLN A 304 14.50 -12.57 -0.62
N GLY A 305 13.75 -11.70 0.07
CA GLY A 305 12.37 -11.38 -0.33
C GLY A 305 12.25 -10.79 -1.74
N ALA A 306 13.25 -10.02 -2.20
CA ALA A 306 13.27 -9.53 -3.58
C ALA A 306 13.47 -10.68 -4.58
N ILE A 307 14.36 -11.63 -4.29
CA ILE A 307 14.58 -12.82 -5.11
C ILE A 307 13.31 -13.67 -5.19
N ASP A 308 12.64 -13.89 -4.05
CA ASP A 308 11.44 -14.72 -3.96
C ASP A 308 10.28 -14.12 -4.79
N VAL A 309 10.12 -12.79 -4.78
CA VAL A 309 9.02 -12.08 -5.46
C VAL A 309 9.35 -11.80 -6.93
N LEU A 310 10.55 -11.29 -7.23
CA LEU A 310 10.91 -10.79 -8.57
C LEU A 310 11.64 -11.83 -9.42
N GLY A 311 12.35 -12.77 -8.80
CA GLY A 311 13.27 -13.69 -9.50
C GLY A 311 12.63 -14.57 -10.55
N ARG A 312 11.31 -14.69 -10.56
CA ARG A 312 10.54 -15.50 -11.51
C ARG A 312 10.12 -14.73 -12.76
N VAL A 313 10.13 -13.39 -12.70
CA VAL A 313 9.68 -12.54 -13.82
C VAL A 313 10.90 -12.02 -14.58
N THR A 314 11.56 -12.89 -15.31
CA THR A 314 12.73 -12.54 -16.11
C THR A 314 12.34 -11.96 -17.48
N VAL A 315 11.25 -12.48 -18.10
CA VAL A 315 10.74 -12.00 -19.40
C VAL A 315 9.23 -11.75 -19.27
N PRO A 316 8.81 -10.52 -18.92
CA PRO A 316 7.40 -10.20 -18.73
C PRO A 316 6.62 -10.27 -20.03
N GLN A 317 5.37 -10.78 -19.95
CA GLN A 317 4.43 -10.85 -21.06
C GLN A 317 3.30 -9.81 -20.94
N THR A 318 3.13 -9.23 -19.75
CA THR A 318 2.13 -8.21 -19.46
C THR A 318 2.76 -7.01 -18.76
N VAL A 319 2.11 -5.84 -18.83
CA VAL A 319 2.55 -4.65 -18.08
C VAL A 319 2.58 -4.94 -16.58
N HIS A 320 1.63 -5.71 -16.07
CA HIS A 320 1.64 -6.12 -14.68
C HIS A 320 2.91 -6.93 -14.31
N GLN A 321 3.26 -7.93 -15.10
CA GLN A 321 4.52 -8.67 -14.92
C GLN A 321 5.75 -7.77 -15.05
N ALA A 322 5.74 -6.80 -15.97
CA ALA A 322 6.83 -5.86 -16.15
C ALA A 322 7.13 -5.05 -14.88
N LYS A 323 6.11 -4.68 -14.12
CA LYS A 323 6.21 -3.99 -12.82
C LYS A 323 6.86 -4.85 -11.72
N PHE A 324 6.94 -6.15 -11.90
CA PHE A 324 7.60 -7.12 -11.03
C PHE A 324 8.91 -7.66 -11.61
N SER A 325 9.43 -7.06 -12.67
CA SER A 325 10.68 -7.44 -13.32
C SER A 325 11.79 -6.42 -13.02
N MET A 326 12.78 -6.81 -12.20
CA MET A 326 13.93 -5.94 -11.88
C MET A 326 14.59 -5.39 -13.14
N GLY A 327 14.90 -6.25 -14.11
CA GLY A 327 15.54 -5.84 -15.33
C GLY A 327 14.72 -4.88 -16.20
N THR A 328 13.39 -5.03 -16.23
CA THR A 328 12.51 -4.11 -16.96
C THR A 328 12.48 -2.74 -16.28
N VAL A 329 12.36 -2.70 -14.95
CA VAL A 329 12.38 -1.45 -14.19
C VAL A 329 13.69 -0.71 -14.42
N LEU A 330 14.84 -1.39 -14.29
CA LEU A 330 16.14 -0.76 -14.52
C LEU A 330 16.34 -0.35 -15.99
N GLY A 331 15.77 -1.08 -16.94
CA GLY A 331 15.76 -0.69 -18.35
C GLY A 331 14.99 0.61 -18.59
N LEU A 332 13.82 0.78 -17.95
CA LEU A 332 13.07 2.04 -18.02
C LEU A 332 13.83 3.19 -17.37
N ILE A 333 14.45 2.96 -16.21
CA ILE A 333 15.32 3.95 -15.57
C ILE A 333 16.48 4.37 -16.49
N ALA A 334 17.18 3.42 -17.06
CA ALA A 334 18.37 3.70 -17.88
C ALA A 334 18.04 4.45 -19.19
N LEU A 335 16.88 4.15 -19.80
CA LEU A 335 16.49 4.73 -21.09
C LEU A 335 15.66 6.01 -20.96
N TYR A 336 14.87 6.14 -19.91
CA TYR A 336 13.88 7.22 -19.76
C TYR A 336 14.07 8.06 -18.49
N GLY A 337 15.00 7.68 -17.60
CA GLY A 337 15.24 8.37 -16.32
C GLY A 337 14.14 8.17 -15.27
N LYS A 338 13.12 7.35 -15.56
CA LYS A 338 11.98 7.07 -14.67
C LYS A 338 11.27 5.78 -15.04
N ALA A 339 10.57 5.20 -14.07
CA ALA A 339 9.71 4.01 -14.24
C ALA A 339 8.31 4.34 -13.68
N GLY A 340 7.63 5.29 -14.30
CA GLY A 340 6.25 5.70 -14.00
C GLY A 340 5.22 4.93 -14.81
N LEU A 341 3.92 5.23 -14.60
CA LEU A 341 2.83 4.54 -15.31
C LEU A 341 2.93 4.68 -16.83
N THR A 342 3.26 5.88 -17.30
CA THR A 342 3.40 6.16 -18.74
C THR A 342 4.53 5.35 -19.36
N GLU A 343 5.67 5.25 -18.69
CA GLU A 343 6.82 4.48 -19.18
C GLU A 343 6.49 2.99 -19.23
N PHE A 344 5.82 2.46 -18.22
CA PHE A 344 5.36 1.07 -18.25
C PHE A 344 4.35 0.82 -19.37
N HIS A 345 3.37 1.69 -19.55
CA HIS A 345 2.34 1.53 -20.57
C HIS A 345 2.92 1.61 -21.97
N ASN A 346 3.77 2.61 -22.22
CA ASN A 346 4.23 2.92 -23.56
C ASN A 346 5.48 2.12 -24.00
N HIS A 347 6.34 1.69 -23.06
CA HIS A 347 7.68 1.22 -23.39
C HIS A 347 8.06 -0.14 -22.83
N ALA A 348 7.50 -0.57 -21.69
CA ALA A 348 7.97 -1.77 -20.98
C ALA A 348 7.97 -3.06 -21.82
N LEU A 349 7.01 -3.20 -22.73
CA LEU A 349 6.86 -4.38 -23.60
C LEU A 349 7.11 -4.07 -25.09
N SER A 350 6.96 -2.83 -25.51
CA SER A 350 6.97 -2.43 -26.91
C SER A 350 8.33 -1.89 -27.38
N ASP A 351 9.16 -1.35 -26.47
CA ASP A 351 10.49 -0.87 -26.84
C ASP A 351 11.53 -1.99 -26.71
N PRO A 352 12.12 -2.47 -27.83
CA PRO A 352 13.12 -3.53 -27.82
C PRO A 352 14.35 -3.19 -26.97
N ARG A 353 14.72 -1.90 -26.85
CA ARG A 353 15.86 -1.46 -26.04
C ARG A 353 15.68 -1.76 -24.57
N VAL A 354 14.42 -1.72 -24.06
CA VAL A 354 14.11 -2.13 -22.68
C VAL A 354 14.39 -3.63 -22.50
N GLY A 355 14.03 -4.44 -23.50
CA GLY A 355 14.33 -5.88 -23.52
C GLY A 355 15.83 -6.20 -23.56
N GLU A 356 16.58 -5.44 -24.38
CA GLU A 356 18.03 -5.55 -24.47
C GLU A 356 18.70 -5.15 -23.14
N PHE A 357 18.27 -4.04 -22.52
CA PHE A 357 18.82 -3.63 -21.23
C PHE A 357 18.46 -4.62 -20.12
N ARG A 358 17.24 -5.14 -20.11
CA ARG A 358 16.79 -6.16 -19.14
C ARG A 358 17.73 -7.37 -19.14
N ALA A 359 18.20 -7.81 -20.30
CA ALA A 359 19.10 -8.95 -20.43
C ALA A 359 20.49 -8.71 -19.78
N LYS A 360 20.87 -7.45 -19.53
CA LYS A 360 22.11 -7.08 -18.85
C LYS A 360 21.99 -7.08 -17.32
N VAL A 361 20.79 -7.26 -16.76
CA VAL A 361 20.51 -7.12 -15.31
C VAL A 361 20.44 -8.49 -14.63
N SER A 362 21.13 -8.61 -13.51
CA SER A 362 21.09 -9.78 -12.63
C SER A 362 20.80 -9.36 -11.18
N MET A 363 20.26 -10.29 -10.38
CA MET A 363 20.06 -10.12 -8.95
C MET A 363 20.93 -11.11 -8.19
N THR A 364 21.59 -10.66 -7.13
CA THR A 364 22.36 -11.53 -6.21
C THR A 364 21.97 -11.24 -4.77
N LEU A 365 21.87 -12.29 -3.95
CA LEU A 365 21.66 -12.14 -2.51
C LEU A 365 22.86 -11.44 -1.88
N ASP A 366 22.59 -10.44 -1.07
CA ASP A 366 23.59 -9.73 -0.31
C ASP A 366 23.28 -9.81 1.20
N PRO A 367 24.19 -10.30 2.04
CA PRO A 367 23.94 -10.42 3.47
C PRO A 367 23.65 -9.10 4.18
N GLU A 368 24.33 -7.99 3.82
CA GLU A 368 24.08 -6.68 4.41
C GLU A 368 22.66 -6.19 4.08
N VAL A 369 22.25 -6.36 2.83
CA VAL A 369 20.90 -5.96 2.37
C VAL A 369 19.82 -6.86 2.95
N ASP A 370 20.10 -8.17 3.12
CA ASP A 370 19.14 -9.12 3.69
C ASP A 370 18.97 -8.93 5.21
N ASP A 371 20.05 -8.66 5.93
CA ASP A 371 20.01 -8.38 7.37
C ASP A 371 19.29 -7.05 7.69
N ALA A 372 19.39 -6.06 6.80
CA ALA A 372 18.67 -4.78 6.95
C ALA A 372 17.17 -4.91 6.68
N TYR A 373 16.76 -5.84 5.83
CA TYR A 373 15.36 -6.04 5.44
C TYR A 373 14.58 -6.78 6.53
N PRO A 374 13.31 -6.42 6.83
CA PRO A 374 12.50 -5.40 6.15
C PRO A 374 12.58 -3.99 6.78
N ALA A 375 13.35 -3.80 7.85
CA ALA A 375 13.41 -2.51 8.56
C ALA A 375 13.96 -1.39 7.67
N ARG A 376 14.98 -1.70 6.85
CA ARG A 376 15.57 -0.79 5.87
C ARG A 376 15.65 -1.47 4.50
N TRP A 377 15.40 -0.73 3.46
CA TRP A 377 15.40 -1.21 2.08
C TRP A 377 16.58 -0.63 1.31
N LEU A 378 17.75 -1.23 1.48
CA LEU A 378 19.00 -0.74 0.91
C LEU A 378 19.08 -1.01 -0.59
N GLY A 379 19.45 -0.01 -1.38
CA GLY A 379 19.79 -0.12 -2.80
C GLY A 379 21.30 -0.27 -2.99
N ARG A 380 21.72 -1.33 -3.69
CA ARG A 380 23.11 -1.61 -4.02
C ARG A 380 23.17 -2.11 -5.46
N VAL A 381 23.90 -1.40 -6.31
CA VAL A 381 24.13 -1.80 -7.70
C VAL A 381 25.61 -1.77 -8.02
N GLU A 382 26.02 -2.76 -8.79
CA GLU A 382 27.33 -2.81 -9.42
C GLU A 382 27.13 -2.74 -10.93
N VAL A 383 27.74 -1.74 -11.58
CA VAL A 383 27.62 -1.49 -13.01
C VAL A 383 28.98 -1.69 -13.67
N THR A 384 29.04 -2.61 -14.63
CA THR A 384 30.19 -2.71 -15.54
C THR A 384 29.87 -1.87 -16.76
N THR A 385 30.72 -0.91 -17.06
CA THR A 385 30.61 -0.05 -18.25
C THR A 385 31.16 -0.72 -19.50
N ALA A 386 30.77 -0.23 -20.69
CA ALA A 386 31.25 -0.74 -21.97
C ALA A 386 32.76 -0.60 -22.17
N ASP A 387 33.38 0.37 -21.49
CA ASP A 387 34.83 0.59 -21.46
C ASP A 387 35.55 -0.25 -20.40
N GLY A 388 34.83 -1.11 -19.66
CA GLY A 388 35.39 -2.06 -18.71
C GLY A 388 35.59 -1.53 -17.30
N ARG A 389 35.13 -0.32 -16.94
CA ARG A 389 35.14 0.16 -15.54
C ARG A 389 34.04 -0.55 -14.72
N THR A 390 34.32 -0.77 -13.46
CA THR A 390 33.31 -1.21 -12.48
C THR A 390 32.96 -0.04 -11.55
N LEU A 391 31.67 0.31 -11.49
CA LEU A 391 31.14 1.42 -10.71
C LEU A 391 30.11 0.89 -9.71
N HIS A 392 30.00 1.55 -8.56
CA HIS A 392 29.07 1.16 -7.50
C HIS A 392 28.09 2.28 -7.16
N GLY A 393 26.80 1.96 -7.17
CA GLY A 393 25.71 2.82 -6.70
C GLY A 393 25.14 2.30 -5.38
N ALA A 394 24.83 3.21 -4.45
CA ALA A 394 24.27 2.88 -3.15
C ALA A 394 23.26 3.93 -2.73
N ILE A 395 22.09 3.46 -2.28
CA ILE A 395 21.05 4.28 -1.66
C ILE A 395 20.62 3.58 -0.37
N ASP A 396 20.60 4.31 0.72
CA ASP A 396 20.17 3.79 2.02
C ASP A 396 18.69 4.04 2.30
N GLU A 397 18.13 5.09 1.70
CA GLU A 397 16.73 5.44 1.77
C GLU A 397 16.20 5.81 0.38
N PRO A 398 15.49 4.91 -0.29
CA PRO A 398 14.88 5.17 -1.59
C PRO A 398 13.90 6.35 -1.55
N LYS A 399 13.73 7.03 -2.68
CA LYS A 399 12.79 8.14 -2.81
C LYS A 399 11.37 7.69 -2.43
N GLY A 400 10.75 8.46 -1.55
CA GLY A 400 9.46 8.17 -0.96
C GLY A 400 9.52 7.58 0.46
N ASP A 401 10.68 7.08 0.91
CA ASP A 401 10.87 6.65 2.31
C ASP A 401 10.83 7.85 3.28
N PRO A 402 10.54 7.63 4.56
CA PRO A 402 10.41 8.72 5.54
C PRO A 402 11.58 9.69 5.58
N GLY A 403 12.82 9.19 5.49
CA GLY A 403 14.03 10.02 5.46
C GLY A 403 14.34 10.67 4.10
N ASN A 404 13.66 10.24 3.03
CA ASN A 404 13.76 10.80 1.67
C ASN A 404 12.36 10.98 1.06
N THR A 405 11.45 11.58 1.79
CA THR A 405 10.01 11.63 1.46
C THR A 405 9.71 12.57 0.28
N LEU A 406 8.47 12.50 -0.21
CA LEU A 406 7.93 13.43 -1.19
C LEU A 406 7.44 14.70 -0.47
N SER A 407 7.75 15.86 -1.04
CA SER A 407 7.13 17.13 -0.67
C SER A 407 5.67 17.19 -1.12
N ARG A 408 4.86 18.09 -0.56
CA ARG A 408 3.47 18.30 -1.02
C ARG A 408 3.40 18.64 -2.51
N ALA A 409 4.30 19.46 -3.02
CA ALA A 409 4.37 19.77 -4.45
C ALA A 409 4.64 18.52 -5.32
N GLU A 410 5.52 17.63 -4.87
CA GLU A 410 5.77 16.35 -5.57
C GLU A 410 4.58 15.40 -5.48
N LEU A 411 3.83 15.41 -4.37
CA LEU A 411 2.60 14.63 -4.22
C LEU A 411 1.48 15.15 -5.11
N GLU A 412 1.30 16.48 -5.21
CA GLU A 412 0.35 17.10 -6.13
C GLU A 412 0.68 16.78 -7.60
N ASP A 413 1.96 16.87 -7.99
CA ASP A 413 2.42 16.48 -9.31
C ASP A 413 2.16 14.99 -9.58
N LYS A 414 2.46 14.12 -8.60
CA LYS A 414 2.15 12.69 -8.68
C LYS A 414 0.64 12.47 -8.86
N PHE A 415 -0.20 13.12 -8.05
CA PHE A 415 -1.65 13.02 -8.13
C PHE A 415 -2.17 13.42 -9.52
N ARG A 416 -1.74 14.59 -10.05
CA ARG A 416 -2.14 15.06 -11.38
C ARG A 416 -1.75 14.06 -12.46
N ARG A 417 -0.53 13.54 -12.45
CA ARG A 417 -0.07 12.51 -13.41
C ARG A 417 -0.88 11.22 -13.33
N LEU A 418 -1.26 10.79 -12.13
CA LEU A 418 -2.08 9.59 -11.92
C LEU A 418 -3.49 9.78 -12.47
N VAL A 419 -4.13 10.89 -12.18
CA VAL A 419 -5.47 11.24 -12.69
C VAL A 419 -5.46 11.40 -14.21
N GLN A 420 -4.45 12.08 -14.76
CA GLN A 420 -4.27 12.29 -16.20
C GLN A 420 -4.04 10.98 -16.95
N PHE A 421 -3.35 9.99 -16.34
CA PHE A 421 -3.09 8.68 -16.94
C PHE A 421 -4.38 7.93 -17.30
N SER A 422 -5.38 7.97 -16.42
CA SER A 422 -6.68 7.30 -16.63
C SER A 422 -7.71 8.19 -17.33
N ALA A 423 -7.44 9.52 -17.44
CA ALA A 423 -8.42 10.53 -17.82
C ALA A 423 -9.73 10.49 -16.99
N ALA A 424 -9.64 10.01 -15.73
CA ALA A 424 -10.78 9.88 -14.82
C ALA A 424 -11.40 11.22 -14.42
N ARG A 425 -10.61 12.28 -14.43
CA ARG A 425 -10.99 13.66 -14.10
C ARG A 425 -10.22 14.64 -14.99
N SER A 426 -10.79 15.83 -15.22
CA SER A 426 -10.10 16.96 -15.84
C SER A 426 -9.04 17.55 -14.89
N ASP A 427 -8.16 18.40 -15.43
CA ASP A 427 -7.13 19.09 -14.63
C ASP A 427 -7.75 20.02 -13.56
N ASP A 428 -8.90 20.66 -13.87
CA ASP A 428 -9.63 21.52 -12.93
C ASP A 428 -10.24 20.69 -11.79
N GLU A 429 -10.84 19.53 -12.08
CA GLU A 429 -11.37 18.61 -11.08
C GLU A 429 -10.24 18.02 -10.22
N ALA A 430 -9.10 17.69 -10.82
CA ALA A 430 -7.92 17.26 -10.09
C ALA A 430 -7.41 18.33 -9.13
N GLY A 431 -7.37 19.60 -9.57
CA GLY A 431 -7.05 20.74 -8.72
C GLY A 431 -8.01 20.89 -7.54
N ALA A 432 -9.33 20.83 -7.81
CA ALA A 432 -10.35 20.92 -6.78
C ALA A 432 -10.27 19.78 -5.74
N LEU A 433 -9.94 18.56 -6.17
CA LEU A 433 -9.73 17.44 -5.25
C LEU A 433 -8.49 17.66 -4.37
N ILE A 434 -7.37 18.14 -4.92
CA ILE A 434 -6.18 18.50 -4.15
C ILE A 434 -6.52 19.53 -3.07
N ASP A 435 -7.19 20.62 -3.46
CA ASP A 435 -7.60 21.68 -2.53
C ASP A 435 -8.56 21.15 -1.45
N THR A 436 -9.43 20.21 -1.80
CA THR A 436 -10.36 19.57 -0.86
C THR A 436 -9.61 18.70 0.14
N VAL A 437 -8.62 17.93 -0.29
CA VAL A 437 -7.80 17.10 0.60
C VAL A 437 -6.99 17.96 1.57
N TRP A 438 -6.39 19.07 1.10
CA TRP A 438 -5.64 19.96 1.98
C TRP A 438 -6.50 20.70 3.02
N ARG A 439 -7.82 20.71 2.82
CA ARG A 439 -8.81 21.23 3.79
C ARG A 439 -9.63 20.13 4.47
N LEU A 440 -9.15 18.87 4.42
CA LEU A 440 -9.90 17.72 4.95
C LEU A 440 -10.36 17.93 6.40
N ARG A 441 -9.53 18.54 7.25
CA ARG A 441 -9.85 18.86 8.65
C ARG A 441 -11.02 19.83 8.85
N GLU A 442 -11.37 20.60 7.83
CA GLU A 442 -12.45 21.60 7.87
C GLU A 442 -13.79 21.01 7.42
N LEU A 443 -13.75 19.88 6.74
CA LEU A 443 -14.93 19.26 6.16
C LEU A 443 -15.83 18.68 7.24
N GLN A 444 -17.08 19.12 7.28
CA GLN A 444 -18.11 18.54 8.14
C GLN A 444 -18.75 17.28 7.53
N ARG A 445 -18.67 17.12 6.22
CA ARG A 445 -19.13 15.99 5.43
C ARG A 445 -18.14 15.71 4.28
N LEU A 446 -18.11 14.46 3.81
CA LEU A 446 -17.10 13.99 2.86
C LEU A 446 -17.63 13.82 1.42
N ASP A 447 -18.80 14.40 1.13
CA ASP A 447 -19.44 14.29 -0.19
C ASP A 447 -18.58 14.94 -1.31
N ALA A 448 -17.75 15.92 -0.97
CA ALA A 448 -16.86 16.62 -1.90
C ALA A 448 -15.62 15.81 -2.36
N LEU A 449 -15.42 14.63 -1.79
CA LEU A 449 -14.31 13.72 -2.14
C LEU A 449 -14.71 12.66 -3.18
N ALA A 450 -15.86 12.82 -3.83
CA ALA A 450 -16.45 11.82 -4.72
C ALA A 450 -16.46 12.26 -6.20
#